data_cfafff306a1c7fa408b0a9da03e1ffad
#
_entry.id   cfafff306a1c7fa408b0a9da03e1ffad
#
_cell.length_a   1.000
_cell.length_b   1.000
_cell.length_c   1.000
_cell.angle_alpha   90.00
_cell.angle_beta   90.00
_cell.angle_gamma   90.00
#
_symmetry.space_group_name_H-M   'P 1'
#
loop_
_entity.id
_entity.type
_entity.pdbx_description
1 polymer ?
#
loop_
_entity_poly.entity_id
_entity_poly.type
_entity_poly.pdbx_seq_one_letter_code
_entity_poly.pdbx_strand_id
1 'polypeptide(L)'
;SCSLENDGAVVGWDLATQGRITADHTPPLPLPLDEIIDALQNVGGDVFGIMHSTLGATTPGLQVLCDRWTGPIMAYPETMRSAQPQADQTDRLPTPGFLDIGQVSPESFAEACRGWVEQGVQIIGGCCGATIEHIQAMVGRLPAQVGDRLPVG
;
A
#
# COMPACT_ATOMS: atom_id res chain seq x y z
N SER A 1 -3.08 -2.84 -8.92
CA SER A 1 -2.45 -2.41 -7.66
C SER A 1 -0.96 -2.73 -7.69
N CYS A 2 -0.19 -1.99 -6.96
CA CYS A 2 1.24 -2.20 -6.74
C CYS A 2 1.57 -2.15 -5.24
N SER A 3 2.72 -2.69 -4.88
CA SER A 3 3.31 -2.58 -3.55
C SER A 3 4.51 -1.65 -3.60
N LEU A 4 4.75 -0.91 -2.53
CA LEU A 4 5.83 0.07 -2.44
C LEU A 4 6.78 -0.27 -1.29
N GLU A 5 8.07 -0.04 -1.53
CA GLU A 5 9.08 0.04 -0.47
C GLU A 5 9.02 1.42 0.22
N ASN A 6 9.72 1.55 1.34
CA ASN A 6 9.71 2.80 2.11
C ASN A 6 10.31 4.01 1.39
N ASP A 7 11.08 3.79 0.33
CA ASP A 7 11.63 4.82 -0.56
C ASP A 7 10.69 5.20 -1.71
N GLY A 8 9.49 4.59 -1.77
CA GLY A 8 8.48 4.84 -2.80
C GLY A 8 8.67 4.03 -4.09
N ALA A 9 9.67 3.18 -4.15
CA ALA A 9 9.88 2.31 -5.30
C ALA A 9 8.89 1.14 -5.33
N VAL A 10 8.49 0.71 -6.53
CA VAL A 10 7.55 -0.41 -6.69
C VAL A 10 8.25 -1.74 -6.44
N VAL A 11 7.66 -2.56 -5.57
CA VAL A 11 8.15 -3.90 -5.28
C VAL A 11 7.84 -4.84 -6.44
N GLY A 12 8.89 -5.45 -7.01
CA GLY A 12 8.76 -6.53 -7.96
C GLY A 12 8.83 -7.90 -7.28
N TRP A 13 8.19 -8.90 -7.88
CA TRP A 13 8.23 -10.28 -7.44
C TRP A 13 8.63 -11.19 -8.59
N ASP A 14 9.69 -11.95 -8.40
CA ASP A 14 10.12 -12.95 -9.38
C ASP A 14 9.46 -14.30 -9.07
N LEU A 15 8.57 -14.72 -9.94
CA LEU A 15 7.85 -15.99 -9.81
C LEU A 15 8.75 -17.21 -9.94
N ALA A 16 9.88 -17.11 -10.65
CA ALA A 16 10.78 -18.23 -10.84
C ALA A 16 11.60 -18.53 -9.58
N THR A 17 12.01 -17.51 -8.87
CA THR A 17 12.76 -17.63 -7.62
C THR A 17 11.87 -17.58 -6.38
N GLN A 18 10.59 -17.22 -6.54
CA GLN A 18 9.64 -16.95 -5.46
C GLN A 18 10.17 -15.91 -4.44
N GLY A 19 10.93 -14.96 -4.95
CA GLY A 19 11.54 -13.91 -4.16
C GLY A 19 11.26 -12.50 -4.68
N ARG A 20 11.53 -11.51 -3.85
CA ARG A 20 11.49 -10.12 -4.27
C ARG A 20 12.57 -9.86 -5.32
N ILE A 21 12.22 -9.10 -6.33
CA ILE A 21 13.20 -8.62 -7.28
C ILE A 21 14.02 -7.52 -6.60
N THR A 22 15.33 -7.68 -6.58
CA THR A 22 16.28 -6.72 -6.00
C THR A 22 16.94 -5.88 -7.06
N ALA A 23 17.63 -4.82 -6.65
CA ALA A 23 18.35 -3.92 -7.57
C ALA A 23 19.39 -4.62 -8.48
N ASP A 24 19.86 -5.79 -8.08
CA ASP A 24 20.83 -6.60 -8.86
C ASP A 24 20.14 -7.41 -9.98
N HIS A 25 18.82 -7.38 -10.06
CA HIS A 25 18.07 -8.09 -11.08
C HIS A 25 18.18 -7.37 -12.43
N THR A 26 18.23 -8.14 -13.52
CA THR A 26 18.23 -7.58 -14.89
C THR A 26 16.92 -7.95 -15.60
N PRO A 27 16.08 -6.99 -15.98
CA PRO A 27 16.27 -5.54 -15.91
C PRO A 27 16.30 -4.98 -14.48
N PRO A 28 16.96 -3.84 -14.25
CA PRO A 28 17.03 -3.24 -12.94
C PRO A 28 15.62 -2.88 -12.45
N LEU A 29 15.27 -3.35 -11.29
CA LEU A 29 14.07 -3.01 -10.53
C LEU A 29 14.55 -2.58 -9.14
N PRO A 30 13.84 -1.75 -8.44
CA PRO A 30 12.46 -1.31 -8.67
C PRO A 30 12.35 -0.12 -9.64
N LEU A 31 11.22 -0.06 -10.35
CA LEU A 31 10.89 1.10 -11.17
C LEU A 31 10.23 2.19 -10.30
N PRO A 32 10.46 3.48 -10.59
CA PRO A 32 9.72 4.57 -9.98
C PRO A 32 8.21 4.41 -10.19
N LEU A 33 7.42 4.78 -9.17
CA LEU A 33 5.96 4.60 -9.21
C LEU A 33 5.32 5.36 -10.37
N ASP A 34 5.82 6.54 -10.69
CA ASP A 34 5.32 7.39 -11.77
C ASP A 34 5.49 6.75 -13.15
N GLU A 35 6.59 6.09 -13.41
CA GLU A 35 6.81 5.34 -14.66
C GLU A 35 5.84 4.16 -14.77
N ILE A 36 5.56 3.49 -13.67
CA ILE A 36 4.58 2.38 -13.62
C ILE A 36 3.17 2.88 -13.89
N ILE A 37 2.78 4.02 -13.32
CA ILE A 37 1.46 4.61 -13.55
C ILE A 37 1.32 4.96 -15.04
N ASP A 38 2.31 5.62 -15.63
CA ASP A 38 2.29 6.02 -17.02
C ASP A 38 2.21 4.80 -17.96
N ALA A 39 2.92 3.72 -17.66
CA ALA A 39 2.85 2.48 -18.41
C ALA A 39 1.46 1.82 -18.31
N LEU A 40 0.88 1.76 -17.11
CA LEU A 40 -0.41 1.11 -16.87
C LEU A 40 -1.60 1.91 -17.42
N GLN A 41 -1.51 3.23 -17.52
CA GLN A 41 -2.54 4.04 -18.20
C GLN A 41 -2.76 3.59 -19.65
N ASN A 42 -1.70 3.17 -20.33
CA ASN A 42 -1.77 2.69 -21.71
C ASN A 42 -2.33 1.28 -21.84
N VAL A 43 -2.28 0.48 -20.78
CA VAL A 43 -2.83 -0.89 -20.76
C VAL A 43 -4.33 -0.88 -20.51
N GLY A 44 -4.82 0.13 -19.83
CA GLY A 44 -6.21 0.26 -19.40
C GLY A 44 -6.45 -0.35 -18.02
N GLY A 45 -7.53 0.08 -17.41
CA GLY A 45 -7.99 -0.34 -16.07
C GLY A 45 -8.88 0.73 -15.48
N ASP A 46 -9.83 0.33 -14.64
CA ASP A 46 -10.81 1.25 -14.06
C ASP A 46 -10.35 1.82 -12.71
N VAL A 47 -9.52 1.09 -12.00
CA VAL A 47 -9.06 1.44 -10.65
C VAL A 47 -7.55 1.24 -10.54
N PHE A 48 -6.85 2.22 -10.00
CA PHE A 48 -5.46 2.06 -9.59
C PHE A 48 -5.34 2.02 -8.06
N GLY A 49 -4.40 1.24 -7.53
CA GLY A 49 -4.26 1.14 -6.08
C GLY A 49 -2.88 0.76 -5.59
N ILE A 50 -2.63 1.14 -4.35
CA ILE A 50 -1.47 0.73 -3.57
C ILE A 50 -1.94 -0.26 -2.52
N MET A 51 -1.27 -1.41 -2.45
CA MET A 51 -1.56 -2.45 -1.48
C MET A 51 -0.26 -3.07 -0.94
N HIS A 52 -0.36 -3.78 0.16
CA HIS A 52 0.75 -4.54 0.73
C HIS A 52 2.00 -3.67 0.96
N SER A 53 1.77 -2.46 1.44
CA SER A 53 2.79 -1.44 1.73
C SER A 53 2.53 -0.88 3.12
N THR A 54 3.56 -0.45 3.82
CA THR A 54 3.40 0.21 5.13
C THR A 54 2.61 1.52 4.99
N LEU A 55 2.03 2.03 6.07
CA LEU A 55 1.37 3.34 6.06
C LEU A 55 2.33 4.44 5.60
N GLY A 56 3.60 4.33 6.02
CA GLY A 56 4.63 5.30 5.66
C GLY A 56 4.95 5.33 4.16
N ALA A 57 4.96 4.17 3.50
CA ALA A 57 5.16 4.06 2.06
C ALA A 57 3.88 4.39 1.26
N THR A 58 2.72 4.03 1.80
CA THR A 58 1.43 4.24 1.14
C THR A 58 1.12 5.73 0.99
N THR A 59 1.33 6.53 2.03
CA THR A 59 0.98 7.96 2.00
C THR A 59 1.67 8.74 0.88
N PRO A 60 3.01 8.75 0.73
CA PRO A 60 3.66 9.43 -0.39
C PRO A 60 3.32 8.80 -1.75
N GLY A 61 3.14 7.48 -1.81
CA GLY A 61 2.73 6.82 -3.04
C GLY A 61 1.34 7.24 -3.51
N LEU A 62 0.39 7.42 -2.61
CA LEU A 62 -0.94 7.95 -2.93
C LEU A 62 -0.88 9.38 -3.45
N GLN A 63 0.05 10.21 -2.96
CA GLN A 63 0.24 11.55 -3.49
C GLN A 63 0.64 11.51 -4.98
N VAL A 64 1.65 10.69 -5.31
CA VAL A 64 2.07 10.51 -6.72
C VAL A 64 0.91 9.98 -7.56
N LEU A 65 0.14 9.04 -7.04
CA LEU A 65 -0.99 8.46 -7.74
C LEU A 65 -2.13 9.48 -7.95
N CYS A 66 -2.42 10.32 -6.95
CA CYS A 66 -3.41 11.38 -7.05
C CYS A 66 -3.06 12.42 -8.13
N ASP A 67 -1.78 12.71 -8.31
CA ASP A 67 -1.30 13.70 -9.29
C ASP A 67 -1.35 13.17 -10.73
N ARG A 68 -1.35 11.84 -10.94
CA ARG A 68 -1.20 11.23 -12.26
C ARG A 68 -2.39 10.40 -12.74
N TRP A 69 -3.18 9.84 -11.82
CA TRP A 69 -4.30 8.96 -12.14
C TRP A 69 -5.63 9.68 -11.95
N THR A 70 -6.46 9.69 -12.99
CA THR A 70 -7.76 10.38 -12.98
C THR A 70 -8.94 9.51 -12.55
N GLY A 71 -8.79 8.19 -12.57
CA GLY A 71 -9.81 7.23 -12.16
C GLY A 71 -9.86 7.04 -10.63
N PRO A 72 -10.72 6.13 -10.16
CA PRO A 72 -10.79 5.76 -8.76
C PRO A 72 -9.47 5.24 -8.20
N ILE A 73 -9.16 5.61 -6.96
CA ILE A 73 -7.95 5.21 -6.24
C ILE A 73 -8.30 4.30 -5.09
N MET A 74 -7.50 3.23 -4.94
CA MET A 74 -7.62 2.23 -3.90
C MET A 74 -6.37 2.22 -2.99
N ALA A 75 -6.57 2.09 -1.68
CA ALA A 75 -5.52 1.90 -0.70
C ALA A 75 -5.81 0.71 0.23
N TYR A 76 -4.92 -0.28 0.23
CA TYR A 76 -4.95 -1.44 1.12
C TYR A 76 -3.60 -1.60 1.82
N PRO A 77 -3.28 -0.74 2.79
CA PRO A 77 -2.00 -0.79 3.49
C PRO A 77 -1.94 -1.99 4.43
N GLU A 78 -0.72 -2.42 4.71
CA GLU A 78 -0.46 -3.34 5.82
C GLU A 78 -0.37 -2.57 7.14
N THR A 79 -0.81 -3.20 8.22
CA THR A 79 -0.71 -2.64 9.58
C THR A 79 0.51 -3.16 10.33
N MET A 80 1.26 -4.06 9.72
CA MET A 80 2.52 -4.54 10.27
C MET A 80 3.57 -3.44 10.12
N ARG A 81 4.24 -3.08 11.21
CA ARG A 81 5.46 -2.28 11.09
C ARG A 81 6.50 -3.16 10.42
N SER A 82 7.18 -2.64 9.39
CA SER A 82 8.37 -3.28 8.85
C SER A 82 9.32 -3.58 10.02
N ALA A 83 9.34 -4.82 10.48
CA ALA A 83 10.55 -5.28 11.11
C ALA A 83 11.59 -5.24 10.00
N GLN A 84 12.65 -4.44 10.18
CA GLN A 84 13.84 -4.60 9.34
C GLN A 84 14.15 -6.10 9.35
N PRO A 85 14.38 -6.74 8.20
CA PRO A 85 14.75 -8.13 8.19
C PRO A 85 15.99 -8.26 9.04
N GLN A 86 15.84 -8.83 10.24
CA GLN A 86 16.97 -9.37 10.95
C GLN A 86 17.52 -10.46 10.05
N ALA A 87 18.75 -10.31 9.60
CA ALA A 87 19.44 -11.14 8.64
C ALA A 87 19.60 -12.62 9.05
N ASP A 88 18.84 -13.09 10.03
CA ASP A 88 18.98 -14.43 10.63
C ASP A 88 17.64 -15.16 10.85
N GLN A 89 16.61 -14.88 10.07
CA GLN A 89 15.38 -15.68 10.09
C GLN A 89 15.16 -16.44 8.77
N THR A 90 16.12 -17.30 8.46
CA THR A 90 15.86 -18.45 7.59
C THR A 90 15.04 -19.48 8.39
N ASP A 91 13.89 -19.90 7.83
CA ASP A 91 13.16 -21.13 8.14
C ASP A 91 12.23 -21.21 9.37
N ARG A 92 11.58 -20.13 9.81
CA ARG A 92 10.52 -20.32 10.80
C ARG A 92 9.18 -19.78 10.33
N LEU A 93 8.19 -20.71 10.23
CA LEU A 93 6.78 -20.34 10.22
C LEU A 93 6.48 -19.39 11.39
N PRO A 94 5.65 -18.35 11.21
CA PRO A 94 5.34 -17.42 12.27
C PRO A 94 4.75 -18.17 13.47
N THR A 95 5.42 -18.02 14.60
CA THR A 95 4.94 -18.52 15.90
C THR A 95 3.70 -17.71 16.32
N PRO A 96 2.75 -18.30 17.09
CA PRO A 96 1.69 -17.53 17.73
C PRO A 96 2.29 -16.46 18.64
N GLY A 97 2.23 -15.22 18.31
CA GLY A 97 2.96 -14.08 18.88
C GLY A 97 3.53 -13.17 17.80
N PHE A 98 3.51 -13.62 16.55
CA PHE A 98 3.88 -12.84 15.39
C PHE A 98 3.03 -11.56 15.22
N LEU A 99 1.83 -11.54 15.78
CA LEU A 99 0.94 -10.39 15.77
C LEU A 99 1.39 -9.25 16.71
N ASP A 100 2.38 -9.49 17.57
CA ASP A 100 2.86 -8.52 18.55
C ASP A 100 4.05 -7.68 18.05
N ILE A 101 4.51 -7.91 16.83
CA ILE A 101 5.66 -7.17 16.27
C ILE A 101 5.16 -5.84 15.70
N GLY A 102 5.00 -4.87 16.60
CA GLY A 102 4.90 -3.46 16.22
C GLY A 102 3.74 -3.11 15.30
N GLN A 103 2.58 -3.69 15.53
CA GLN A 103 1.38 -3.38 14.78
C GLN A 103 1.00 -1.90 14.93
N VAL A 104 0.54 -1.29 13.85
CA VAL A 104 -0.07 0.03 13.89
C VAL A 104 -1.38 -0.06 14.68
N SER A 105 -1.66 0.90 15.57
CA SER A 105 -2.93 0.87 16.31
C SER A 105 -4.13 1.13 15.38
N PRO A 106 -5.31 0.59 15.71
CA PRO A 106 -6.55 0.86 14.97
C PRO A 106 -6.84 2.35 14.79
N GLU A 107 -6.54 3.16 15.80
CA GLU A 107 -6.74 4.61 15.79
C GLU A 107 -5.81 5.30 14.79
N SER A 108 -4.52 4.94 14.79
CA SER A 108 -3.53 5.48 13.86
C SER A 108 -3.81 5.07 12.42
N PHE A 109 -4.26 3.83 12.24
CA PHE A 109 -4.71 3.32 10.94
C PHE A 109 -5.91 4.11 10.40
N ALA A 110 -6.95 4.28 11.21
CA ALA A 110 -8.14 5.00 10.83
C ALA A 110 -7.87 6.49 10.53
N GLU A 111 -6.95 7.11 11.27
CA GLU A 111 -6.55 8.50 11.03
C GLU A 111 -5.81 8.65 9.69
N ALA A 112 -4.91 7.73 9.35
CA ALA A 112 -4.26 7.72 8.04
C ALA A 112 -5.29 7.54 6.92
N CYS A 113 -6.22 6.58 7.06
CA CYS A 113 -7.30 6.35 6.10
C CYS A 113 -8.16 7.60 5.90
N ARG A 114 -8.49 8.33 6.98
CA ARG A 114 -9.23 9.59 6.90
C ARG A 114 -8.48 10.62 6.06
N GLY A 115 -7.19 10.81 6.30
CA GLY A 115 -6.35 11.73 5.52
C GLY A 115 -6.30 11.35 4.03
N TRP A 116 -6.29 10.06 3.70
CA TRP A 116 -6.32 9.61 2.30
C TRP A 116 -7.67 9.85 1.62
N VAL A 117 -8.78 9.66 2.34
CA VAL A 117 -10.12 10.02 1.82
C VAL A 117 -10.20 11.51 1.50
N GLU A 118 -9.64 12.37 2.36
CA GLU A 118 -9.57 13.82 2.14
C GLU A 118 -8.73 14.16 0.89
N GLN A 119 -7.76 13.32 0.53
CA GLN A 119 -6.96 13.44 -0.70
C GLN A 119 -7.65 12.84 -1.94
N GLY A 120 -8.81 12.20 -1.79
CA GLY A 120 -9.59 11.65 -2.89
C GLY A 120 -9.44 10.15 -3.11
N VAL A 121 -8.90 9.40 -2.16
CA VAL A 121 -8.93 7.92 -2.18
C VAL A 121 -10.36 7.45 -1.91
N GLN A 122 -10.89 6.60 -2.77
CA GLN A 122 -12.30 6.20 -2.78
C GLN A 122 -12.55 4.79 -2.30
N ILE A 123 -11.54 3.92 -2.38
CA ILE A 123 -11.64 2.52 -1.96
C ILE A 123 -10.56 2.27 -0.92
N ILE A 124 -10.98 1.95 0.31
CA ILE A 124 -10.06 1.74 1.42
C ILE A 124 -10.36 0.41 2.11
N GLY A 125 -9.32 -0.29 2.46
CA GLY A 125 -9.38 -1.50 3.25
C GLY A 125 -8.07 -1.74 3.99
N GLY A 126 -7.90 -2.94 4.50
CA GLY A 126 -6.66 -3.38 5.14
C GLY A 126 -6.05 -4.57 4.39
N CYS A 127 -4.74 -4.72 4.49
CA CYS A 127 -3.98 -5.85 3.99
C CYS A 127 -3.38 -6.64 5.18
N CYS A 128 -2.12 -7.04 5.08
CA CYS A 128 -1.45 -7.87 6.08
C CYS A 128 -1.48 -7.24 7.47
N GLY A 129 -1.85 -8.03 8.47
CA GLY A 129 -1.92 -7.59 9.86
C GLY A 129 -3.16 -6.76 10.24
N ALA A 130 -3.98 -6.33 9.27
CA ALA A 130 -5.22 -5.63 9.59
C ALA A 130 -6.23 -6.59 10.26
N THR A 131 -6.79 -6.15 11.37
CA THR A 131 -7.77 -6.89 12.16
C THR A 131 -9.15 -6.25 12.07
N ILE A 132 -10.14 -6.91 12.66
CA ILE A 132 -11.51 -6.38 12.74
C ILE A 132 -11.54 -5.02 13.44
N GLU A 133 -10.71 -4.82 14.46
CA GLU A 133 -10.64 -3.57 15.23
C GLU A 133 -10.14 -2.40 14.33
N HIS A 134 -9.21 -2.65 13.41
CA HIS A 134 -8.78 -1.64 12.43
C HIS A 134 -9.94 -1.23 11.52
N ILE A 135 -10.69 -2.20 11.02
CA ILE A 135 -11.85 -1.93 10.15
C ILE A 135 -12.95 -1.21 10.93
N GLN A 136 -13.23 -1.61 12.16
CA GLN A 136 -14.22 -0.93 13.00
C GLN A 136 -13.85 0.52 13.30
N ALA A 137 -12.58 0.78 13.64
CA ALA A 137 -12.07 2.11 13.87
C ALA A 137 -12.18 3.00 12.61
N MET A 138 -11.90 2.42 11.46
CA MET A 138 -12.02 3.09 10.16
C MET A 138 -13.47 3.44 9.84
N VAL A 139 -14.39 2.47 9.92
CA VAL A 139 -15.82 2.68 9.63
C VAL A 139 -16.43 3.77 10.51
N GLY A 140 -16.01 3.87 11.77
CA GLY A 140 -16.51 4.90 12.68
C GLY A 140 -16.00 6.33 12.37
N ARG A 141 -14.99 6.47 11.50
CA ARG A 141 -14.33 7.76 11.21
C ARG A 141 -14.42 8.21 9.75
N LEU A 142 -14.74 7.30 8.85
CA LEU A 142 -14.88 7.60 7.43
C LEU A 142 -16.33 7.91 7.05
N PRO A 143 -16.56 8.77 6.06
CA PRO A 143 -17.90 8.98 5.53
C PRO A 143 -18.41 7.67 4.89
N ALA A 144 -19.72 7.43 4.99
CA ALA A 144 -20.36 6.23 4.43
C ALA A 144 -20.28 6.19 2.87
N GLN A 145 -20.12 7.33 2.26
CA GLN A 145 -19.92 7.48 0.82
C GLN A 145 -18.88 8.58 0.56
N VAL A 146 -17.97 8.31 -0.33
CA VAL A 146 -17.00 9.28 -0.83
C VAL A 146 -17.55 9.85 -2.14
N GLY A 147 -17.53 11.15 -2.29
CA GLY A 147 -17.94 11.81 -3.53
C GLY A 147 -17.02 11.44 -4.71
N ASP A 148 -17.46 11.80 -5.92
CA ASP A 148 -16.62 11.66 -7.10
C ASP A 148 -15.33 12.44 -6.92
N ARG A 149 -14.24 11.84 -7.38
CA ARG A 149 -12.95 12.51 -7.38
C ARG A 149 -12.99 13.70 -8.32
N LEU A 150 -12.57 14.86 -7.85
CA LEU A 150 -12.44 16.02 -8.72
C LEU A 150 -11.40 15.73 -9.81
N PRO A 151 -11.67 16.08 -11.08
CA PRO A 151 -10.69 15.93 -12.14
C PRO A 151 -9.44 16.74 -11.79
N VAL A 152 -8.29 16.15 -12.00
CA VAL A 152 -7.01 16.85 -11.89
C VAL A 152 -6.95 17.85 -13.04
N GLY A 153 -6.85 19.13 -12.71
CA GLY A 153 -6.81 20.24 -13.68
C GLY A 153 -5.47 20.33 -14.39
#